data_73a8a571d1f1900d2e73645c00e7a1be
#
_entry.id   73a8a571d1f1900d2e73645c00e7a1be
#
_cell.length_a   1.000
_cell.length_b   1.000
_cell.length_c   1.000
_cell.angle_alpha   90.00
_cell.angle_beta   90.00
_cell.angle_gamma   90.00
#
_symmetry.space_group_name_H-M   'P 1'
#
loop_
_entity.id
_entity.type
_entity.pdbx_description
1 polymer ?
#
loop_
_entity_poly.entity_id
_entity_poly.type
_entity_poly.pdbx_seq_one_letter_code
_entity_poly.pdbx_strand_id
1 'polypeptide(L)'
;MSRHKPEKGDSPLFRKKREKGDSSRIGPVMADVGGTALTAEDRDVLRHPRVGGLILFARNYSDPKQLKALCGELHKLKRPRLLLAVDHEGGRVQRFRVGFTRVPAMGSIGALYDEDRRKGLAEARRWGRIIGRELGAFGIDLCFAPVLDRDIGRSKVIGDRAFSADPAAIAALARAFCRGLKGAGLAATGKHFPGHGAVAADSHHELPVDRRSFDAIAATDLAPFAELGSELPSLMLAHVRYSAVDSAPASLSRHWIQDVLRRRMKYDGALFCDDLSMGGAAVAGGPLERAQLALEAGCDMLLVCNDRPGLLKVLGGLEPGARGAASRRLRRLYRRRARNP
;
A
#
# COMPACT_ATOMS: atom_id res chain seq x y z
N MET A 1 50.60 -9.99 -22.16
CA MET A 1 49.23 -9.36 -22.28
C MET A 1 48.34 -9.96 -21.19
N SER A 2 48.26 -9.31 -20.05
CA SER A 2 47.49 -9.75 -18.89
C SER A 2 46.06 -9.23 -19.06
N ARG A 3 45.07 -10.13 -19.08
CA ARG A 3 43.65 -9.79 -19.13
C ARG A 3 43.18 -9.39 -17.72
N HIS A 4 42.98 -8.12 -17.48
CA HIS A 4 42.32 -7.61 -16.29
C HIS A 4 40.85 -8.09 -16.31
N LYS A 5 40.45 -8.90 -15.30
CA LYS A 5 39.05 -9.14 -14.97
C LYS A 5 38.54 -7.92 -14.23
N PRO A 6 37.35 -7.37 -14.57
CA PRO A 6 36.79 -6.29 -13.80
C PRO A 6 36.38 -6.82 -12.41
N GLU A 7 36.90 -6.20 -11.35
CA GLU A 7 36.45 -6.41 -9.98
C GLU A 7 34.96 -6.11 -9.86
N LYS A 8 34.24 -6.94 -9.14
CA LYS A 8 32.84 -6.73 -8.78
C LYS A 8 32.74 -5.48 -7.90
N GLY A 9 32.40 -4.34 -8.50
CA GLY A 9 32.35 -3.06 -7.83
C GLY A 9 31.33 -3.05 -6.67
N ASP A 10 31.80 -2.70 -5.51
CA ASP A 10 30.97 -2.25 -4.39
C ASP A 10 30.37 -0.90 -4.75
N SER A 11 29.03 -0.79 -4.67
CA SER A 11 28.32 0.46 -4.94
C SER A 11 28.79 1.57 -3.99
N PRO A 12 29.12 2.77 -4.49
CA PRO A 12 29.56 3.89 -3.68
C PRO A 12 28.49 4.42 -2.69
N LEU A 13 27.22 4.08 -2.90
CA LEU A 13 26.11 4.61 -2.11
C LEU A 13 26.02 4.03 -0.68
N PHE A 14 26.53 2.83 -0.42
CA PHE A 14 26.40 2.15 0.88
C PHE A 14 27.71 1.53 1.35
N ARG A 15 28.77 2.33 1.50
CA ARG A 15 30.13 1.91 1.92
C ARG A 15 30.27 1.52 3.41
N LYS A 16 29.22 1.22 4.17
CA LYS A 16 29.36 0.73 5.55
C LYS A 16 28.91 -0.72 5.67
N LYS A 17 29.80 -1.54 6.29
CA LYS A 17 29.66 -2.96 6.68
C LYS A 17 28.36 -3.63 6.21
N ARG A 18 28.49 -4.60 5.29
CA ARG A 18 27.44 -5.60 5.06
C ARG A 18 27.15 -6.29 6.40
N GLU A 19 26.16 -5.77 7.13
CA GLU A 19 25.48 -6.64 8.09
C GLU A 19 25.01 -7.86 7.30
N LYS A 20 25.39 -9.05 7.75
CA LYS A 20 24.79 -10.30 7.24
C LYS A 20 23.33 -10.27 7.64
N GLY A 21 22.50 -9.57 6.86
CA GLY A 21 21.06 -9.50 7.07
C GLY A 21 20.52 -10.92 7.03
N ASP A 22 19.71 -11.26 7.99
CA ASP A 22 18.93 -12.50 8.00
C ASP A 22 18.14 -12.56 6.67
N SER A 23 18.62 -13.40 5.74
CA SER A 23 18.03 -13.56 4.39
C SER A 23 16.56 -14.03 4.43
N SER A 24 16.06 -14.34 5.63
CA SER A 24 14.65 -14.70 5.84
C SER A 24 13.75 -13.47 6.07
N ARG A 25 14.28 -12.28 6.36
CA ARG A 25 13.48 -11.10 6.74
C ARG A 25 13.17 -10.20 5.55
N ILE A 26 11.91 -9.74 5.48
CA ILE A 26 11.47 -8.73 4.51
C ILE A 26 11.79 -7.36 5.10
N GLY A 27 12.50 -6.52 4.33
CA GLY A 27 12.81 -5.15 4.73
C GLY A 27 11.55 -4.30 4.93
N PRO A 28 11.60 -3.27 5.79
CA PRO A 28 10.43 -2.46 6.12
C PRO A 28 10.07 -1.39 5.10
N VAL A 29 10.89 -1.14 4.09
CA VAL A 29 10.70 -0.03 3.15
C VAL A 29 10.16 -0.55 1.82
N MET A 30 9.10 0.09 1.33
CA MET A 30 8.61 -0.03 -0.03
C MET A 30 9.06 1.21 -0.80
N ALA A 31 9.93 1.01 -1.77
CA ALA A 31 10.50 2.05 -2.61
C ALA A 31 9.78 2.15 -3.97
N ASP A 32 10.20 3.10 -4.78
CA ASP A 32 9.79 3.25 -6.17
C ASP A 32 11.01 3.35 -7.10
N VAL A 33 10.74 3.40 -8.42
CA VAL A 33 11.75 3.65 -9.45
C VAL A 33 11.29 4.74 -10.42
N GLY A 34 12.27 5.41 -11.04
CA GLY A 34 12.02 6.60 -11.83
C GLY A 34 11.39 6.37 -13.19
N GLY A 35 11.55 5.19 -13.82
CA GLY A 35 11.16 4.96 -15.20
C GLY A 35 10.71 3.53 -15.51
N THR A 36 10.69 3.23 -16.80
CA THR A 36 10.22 1.93 -17.34
C THR A 36 11.27 0.82 -17.32
N ALA A 37 12.52 1.16 -17.00
CA ALA A 37 13.64 0.23 -16.82
C ALA A 37 14.44 0.61 -15.58
N LEU A 38 15.16 -0.34 -15.00
CA LEU A 38 16.01 -0.10 -13.83
C LEU A 38 17.34 0.53 -14.26
N THR A 39 17.73 1.59 -13.59
CA THR A 39 19.11 2.11 -13.65
C THR A 39 20.06 1.28 -12.77
N ALA A 40 21.36 1.53 -12.84
CA ALA A 40 22.33 0.90 -11.93
C ALA A 40 22.05 1.30 -10.48
N GLU A 41 21.75 2.57 -10.24
CA GLU A 41 21.37 3.10 -8.93
C GLU A 41 20.11 2.43 -8.38
N ASP A 42 19.05 2.27 -9.22
CA ASP A 42 17.83 1.56 -8.79
C ASP A 42 18.13 0.16 -8.32
N ARG A 43 18.99 -0.58 -9.05
CA ARG A 43 19.39 -1.95 -8.66
C ARG A 43 20.09 -1.97 -7.31
N ASP A 44 20.97 -1.00 -7.05
CA ASP A 44 21.71 -0.90 -5.79
C ASP A 44 20.76 -0.57 -4.63
N VAL A 45 19.89 0.43 -4.80
CA VAL A 45 18.87 0.79 -3.82
C VAL A 45 17.94 -0.39 -3.51
N LEU A 46 17.43 -1.05 -4.54
CA LEU A 46 16.48 -2.15 -4.35
C LEU A 46 17.10 -3.41 -3.74
N ARG A 47 18.43 -3.62 -3.89
CA ARG A 47 19.16 -4.69 -3.21
C ARG A 47 19.41 -4.40 -1.73
N HIS A 48 19.24 -3.17 -1.29
CA HIS A 48 19.47 -2.81 0.11
C HIS A 48 18.62 -3.68 1.06
N PRO A 49 19.16 -4.18 2.19
CA PRO A 49 18.43 -5.09 3.10
C PRO A 49 17.13 -4.50 3.65
N ARG A 50 17.08 -3.19 3.85
CA ARG A 50 15.88 -2.49 4.36
C ARG A 50 14.77 -2.35 3.32
N VAL A 51 15.03 -2.54 2.03
CA VAL A 51 13.99 -2.53 1.00
C VAL A 51 13.35 -3.90 0.92
N GLY A 52 12.04 -3.98 1.19
CA GLY A 52 11.25 -5.21 1.14
C GLY A 52 10.20 -5.23 0.04
N GLY A 53 9.87 -4.07 -0.52
CA GLY A 53 8.86 -3.95 -1.56
C GLY A 53 9.15 -2.85 -2.58
N LEU A 54 8.36 -2.84 -3.64
CA LEU A 54 8.35 -1.79 -4.65
C LEU A 54 6.92 -1.51 -5.08
N ILE A 55 6.56 -0.23 -5.11
CA ILE A 55 5.30 0.24 -5.70
C ILE A 55 5.55 0.74 -7.12
N LEU A 56 4.67 0.35 -8.03
CA LEU A 56 4.68 0.78 -9.43
C LEU A 56 3.69 1.93 -9.64
N PHE A 57 4.12 2.94 -10.39
CA PHE A 57 3.34 4.09 -10.82
C PHE A 57 3.11 4.09 -12.33
N ALA A 58 2.31 5.04 -12.83
CA ALA A 58 2.06 5.18 -14.26
C ALA A 58 3.36 5.41 -15.08
N ARG A 59 4.36 6.10 -14.50
CA ARG A 59 5.69 6.31 -15.14
C ARG A 59 6.49 5.04 -15.37
N ASN A 60 6.13 3.95 -14.70
CA ASN A 60 6.80 2.64 -14.85
C ASN A 60 6.16 1.77 -15.93
N TYR A 61 5.23 2.32 -16.70
CA TYR A 61 4.47 1.59 -17.69
C TYR A 61 4.47 2.28 -19.05
N SER A 62 4.86 1.57 -20.09
CA SER A 62 4.68 1.95 -21.50
C SER A 62 3.74 0.99 -22.24
N ASP A 63 3.95 -0.28 -22.06
CA ASP A 63 3.19 -1.36 -22.67
C ASP A 63 3.31 -2.68 -21.88
N PRO A 64 2.45 -3.69 -22.15
CA PRO A 64 2.47 -4.95 -21.42
C PRO A 64 3.80 -5.72 -21.49
N LYS A 65 4.52 -5.68 -22.64
CA LYS A 65 5.79 -6.38 -22.82
C LYS A 65 6.88 -5.77 -21.95
N GLN A 66 6.94 -4.44 -21.93
CA GLN A 66 7.87 -3.70 -21.08
C GLN A 66 7.61 -3.98 -19.60
N LEU A 67 6.34 -3.88 -19.13
CA LEU A 67 5.99 -4.15 -17.74
C LEU A 67 6.38 -5.56 -17.31
N LYS A 68 6.16 -6.55 -18.18
CA LYS A 68 6.54 -7.93 -17.90
C LYS A 68 8.05 -8.09 -17.73
N ALA A 69 8.83 -7.40 -18.54
CA ALA A 69 10.29 -7.40 -18.44
C ALA A 69 10.74 -6.75 -17.12
N LEU A 70 10.21 -5.57 -16.79
CA LEU A 70 10.50 -4.86 -15.54
C LEU A 70 10.17 -5.71 -14.30
N CYS A 71 8.95 -6.24 -14.20
CA CYS A 71 8.55 -7.10 -13.08
C CYS A 71 9.42 -8.36 -13.00
N GLY A 72 9.77 -8.96 -14.13
CA GLY A 72 10.65 -10.12 -14.21
C GLY A 72 12.07 -9.85 -13.69
N GLU A 73 12.61 -8.66 -13.96
CA GLU A 73 13.89 -8.20 -13.41
C GLU A 73 13.80 -7.96 -11.92
N LEU A 74 12.77 -7.23 -11.46
CA LEU A 74 12.54 -6.93 -10.04
C LEU A 74 12.47 -8.20 -9.18
N HIS A 75 11.82 -9.26 -9.67
CA HIS A 75 11.72 -10.53 -8.95
C HIS A 75 13.05 -11.27 -8.78
N LYS A 76 14.03 -10.97 -9.63
CA LYS A 76 15.37 -11.62 -9.62
C LYS A 76 16.40 -10.87 -8.79
N LEU A 77 16.11 -9.62 -8.40
CA LEU A 77 17.11 -8.71 -7.80
C LEU A 77 17.69 -9.20 -6.48
N LYS A 78 16.87 -9.79 -5.61
CA LYS A 78 17.27 -10.21 -4.26
C LYS A 78 16.45 -11.37 -3.70
N ARG A 79 16.86 -11.84 -2.50
CA ARG A 79 16.10 -12.79 -1.69
C ARG A 79 16.00 -12.27 -0.24
N PRO A 80 14.81 -12.29 0.40
CA PRO A 80 13.50 -12.57 -0.21
C PRO A 80 13.23 -11.61 -1.37
N ARG A 81 12.44 -12.03 -2.36
CA ARG A 81 12.10 -11.16 -3.49
C ARG A 81 11.29 -9.95 -3.03
N LEU A 82 11.32 -8.89 -3.79
CA LEU A 82 10.52 -7.71 -3.52
C LEU A 82 9.02 -8.03 -3.59
N LEU A 83 8.24 -7.47 -2.67
CA LEU A 83 6.78 -7.42 -2.73
C LEU A 83 6.38 -6.34 -3.74
N LEU A 84 5.74 -6.69 -4.85
CA LEU A 84 5.34 -5.74 -5.88
C LEU A 84 3.90 -5.29 -5.66
N ALA A 85 3.70 -3.97 -5.59
CA ALA A 85 2.41 -3.35 -5.38
C ALA A 85 2.08 -2.28 -6.43
N VAL A 86 0.80 -1.94 -6.58
CA VAL A 86 0.33 -0.86 -7.45
C VAL A 86 -1.01 -0.31 -6.96
N ASP A 87 -1.24 1.00 -7.15
CA ASP A 87 -2.57 1.60 -7.06
C ASP A 87 -3.34 1.35 -8.36
N HIS A 88 -4.33 0.48 -8.30
CA HIS A 88 -5.13 0.12 -9.45
C HIS A 88 -6.59 -0.07 -9.01
N GLU A 89 -7.18 1.05 -8.57
CA GLU A 89 -8.51 1.09 -7.96
C GLU A 89 -9.61 1.04 -9.00
N GLY A 90 -9.37 1.66 -10.14
CA GLY A 90 -10.33 2.01 -11.19
C GLY A 90 -10.51 3.53 -11.32
N GLY A 91 -11.37 3.95 -12.23
CA GLY A 91 -11.62 5.36 -12.48
C GLY A 91 -10.35 6.16 -12.75
N ARG A 92 -10.17 7.25 -11.99
CA ARG A 92 -8.99 8.14 -12.11
C ARG A 92 -7.72 7.53 -11.53
N VAL A 93 -7.82 6.55 -10.61
CA VAL A 93 -6.68 5.87 -9.98
C VAL A 93 -6.50 4.48 -10.57
N GLN A 94 -6.11 4.46 -11.82
CA GLN A 94 -5.70 3.26 -12.54
C GLN A 94 -4.36 3.54 -13.23
N ARG A 95 -3.26 2.94 -12.71
CA ARG A 95 -1.90 3.28 -13.17
C ARG A 95 -1.60 2.74 -14.57
N PHE A 96 -2.07 1.55 -14.90
CA PHE A 96 -1.88 0.95 -16.22
C PHE A 96 -3.19 1.02 -17.00
N ARG A 97 -3.14 1.59 -18.21
CA ARG A 97 -4.36 1.88 -18.99
C ARG A 97 -4.37 1.23 -20.35
N VAL A 98 -3.38 1.50 -21.20
CA VAL A 98 -3.28 0.90 -22.53
C VAL A 98 -2.93 -0.59 -22.36
N GLY A 99 -3.70 -1.49 -23.02
CA GLY A 99 -3.50 -2.93 -22.86
C GLY A 99 -4.06 -3.55 -21.57
N PHE A 100 -4.73 -2.73 -20.73
CA PHE A 100 -5.50 -3.16 -19.56
C PHE A 100 -6.98 -2.80 -19.71
N THR A 101 -7.83 -3.59 -19.11
CA THR A 101 -9.27 -3.28 -19.05
C THR A 101 -9.51 -1.99 -18.28
N ARG A 102 -10.31 -1.08 -18.83
CA ARG A 102 -10.69 0.16 -18.13
C ARG A 102 -11.70 -0.17 -17.05
N VAL A 103 -11.26 -0.03 -15.82
CA VAL A 103 -12.08 -0.28 -14.62
C VAL A 103 -12.86 0.99 -14.30
N PRO A 104 -14.19 0.93 -14.07
CA PRO A 104 -14.97 2.10 -13.69
C PRO A 104 -14.56 2.64 -12.31
N ALA A 105 -14.96 3.87 -12.01
CA ALA A 105 -14.86 4.40 -10.65
C ALA A 105 -15.76 3.58 -9.71
N MET A 106 -15.32 3.34 -8.49
CA MET A 106 -16.06 2.50 -7.54
C MET A 106 -17.40 3.10 -7.14
N GLY A 107 -17.55 4.43 -7.17
CA GLY A 107 -18.81 5.11 -6.94
C GLY A 107 -19.92 4.70 -7.95
N SER A 108 -19.56 4.38 -9.20
CA SER A 108 -20.56 3.87 -10.17
C SER A 108 -21.02 2.45 -9.83
N ILE A 109 -20.19 1.65 -9.18
CA ILE A 109 -20.57 0.33 -8.68
C ILE A 109 -21.46 0.47 -7.44
N GLY A 110 -21.19 1.51 -6.60
CA GLY A 110 -22.06 1.89 -5.50
C GLY A 110 -23.46 2.31 -5.97
N ALA A 111 -23.54 3.18 -6.97
CA ALA A 111 -24.83 3.57 -7.56
C ALA A 111 -25.61 2.35 -8.10
N LEU A 112 -24.93 1.44 -8.80
CA LEU A 112 -25.55 0.20 -9.25
C LEU A 112 -26.04 -0.69 -8.08
N TYR A 113 -25.31 -0.68 -6.96
CA TYR A 113 -25.72 -1.41 -5.76
C TYR A 113 -26.96 -0.81 -5.10
N ASP A 114 -27.12 0.50 -5.13
CA ASP A 114 -28.30 1.20 -4.61
C ASP A 114 -29.54 0.91 -5.46
N GLU A 115 -29.38 0.76 -6.79
CA GLU A 115 -30.45 0.36 -7.71
C GLU A 115 -30.79 -1.15 -7.62
N ASP A 116 -29.76 -1.99 -7.63
CA ASP A 116 -29.85 -3.45 -7.55
C ASP A 116 -28.66 -4.02 -6.78
N ARG A 117 -28.92 -4.29 -5.50
CA ARG A 117 -27.91 -4.80 -4.57
C ARG A 117 -27.17 -6.03 -5.10
N ARG A 118 -27.88 -6.94 -5.76
CA ARG A 118 -27.30 -8.19 -6.28
C ARG A 118 -26.36 -7.92 -7.46
N LYS A 119 -26.78 -7.05 -8.37
CA LYS A 119 -25.93 -6.64 -9.51
C LYS A 119 -24.69 -5.88 -9.03
N GLY A 120 -24.82 -4.91 -8.12
CA GLY A 120 -23.69 -4.18 -7.57
C GLY A 120 -22.64 -5.12 -6.94
N LEU A 121 -23.05 -6.09 -6.14
CA LEU A 121 -22.13 -7.08 -5.56
C LEU A 121 -21.47 -7.97 -6.62
N ALA A 122 -22.21 -8.39 -7.64
CA ALA A 122 -21.68 -9.18 -8.74
C ALA A 122 -20.60 -8.41 -9.53
N GLU A 123 -20.88 -7.12 -9.84
CA GLU A 123 -19.94 -6.24 -10.54
C GLU A 123 -18.70 -5.92 -9.69
N ALA A 124 -18.84 -5.61 -8.40
CA ALA A 124 -17.70 -5.41 -7.52
C ALA A 124 -16.78 -6.65 -7.53
N ARG A 125 -17.34 -7.85 -7.40
CA ARG A 125 -16.58 -9.11 -7.47
C ARG A 125 -15.94 -9.34 -8.85
N ARG A 126 -16.65 -9.01 -9.92
CA ARG A 126 -16.17 -9.14 -11.31
C ARG A 126 -14.95 -8.24 -11.53
N TRP A 127 -15.02 -6.98 -11.14
CA TRP A 127 -13.93 -6.02 -11.30
C TRP A 127 -12.71 -6.40 -10.47
N GLY A 128 -12.90 -6.80 -9.21
CA GLY A 128 -11.80 -7.33 -8.41
C GLY A 128 -11.10 -8.52 -9.08
N ARG A 129 -11.85 -9.41 -9.75
CA ARG A 129 -11.27 -10.57 -10.47
C ARG A 129 -10.51 -10.14 -11.72
N ILE A 130 -11.01 -9.16 -12.48
CA ILE A 130 -10.32 -8.63 -13.68
C ILE A 130 -8.99 -8.02 -13.26
N ILE A 131 -9.00 -7.09 -12.30
CA ILE A 131 -7.78 -6.47 -11.77
C ILE A 131 -6.80 -7.54 -11.30
N GLY A 132 -7.27 -8.50 -10.50
CA GLY A 132 -6.43 -9.57 -9.97
C GLY A 132 -5.77 -10.44 -11.04
N ARG A 133 -6.50 -10.78 -12.10
CA ARG A 133 -5.96 -11.53 -13.23
C ARG A 133 -4.94 -10.75 -14.03
N GLU A 134 -5.27 -9.52 -14.38
CA GLU A 134 -4.41 -8.67 -15.20
C GLU A 134 -3.10 -8.34 -14.46
N LEU A 135 -3.16 -7.81 -13.25
CA LEU A 135 -1.97 -7.51 -12.46
C LEU A 135 -1.15 -8.78 -12.13
N GLY A 136 -1.84 -9.86 -11.82
CA GLY A 136 -1.20 -11.13 -11.54
C GLY A 136 -0.45 -11.73 -12.71
N ALA A 137 -0.84 -11.47 -13.97
CA ALA A 137 -0.12 -11.92 -15.17
C ALA A 137 1.30 -11.34 -15.28
N PHE A 138 1.53 -10.18 -14.65
CA PHE A 138 2.83 -9.52 -14.57
C PHE A 138 3.61 -9.89 -13.29
N GLY A 139 3.03 -10.69 -12.40
CA GLY A 139 3.66 -11.10 -11.15
C GLY A 139 3.56 -10.04 -10.06
N ILE A 140 2.66 -9.07 -10.17
CA ILE A 140 2.34 -8.14 -9.08
C ILE A 140 1.63 -8.93 -7.98
N ASP A 141 1.96 -8.62 -6.73
CA ASP A 141 1.50 -9.36 -5.55
C ASP A 141 0.28 -8.73 -4.89
N LEU A 142 0.21 -7.40 -4.92
CA LEU A 142 -0.67 -6.61 -4.09
C LEU A 142 -1.26 -5.45 -4.89
N CYS A 143 -2.56 -5.24 -4.74
CA CYS A 143 -3.24 -4.03 -5.17
C CYS A 143 -3.59 -3.18 -3.95
N PHE A 144 -3.24 -1.89 -3.97
CA PHE A 144 -3.68 -0.92 -2.98
C PHE A 144 -5.12 -0.48 -3.26
N ALA A 145 -6.01 -1.45 -3.12
CA ALA A 145 -7.47 -1.35 -3.25
C ALA A 145 -8.12 -2.48 -2.42
N PRO A 146 -9.36 -2.29 -1.96
CA PRO A 146 -10.28 -1.21 -2.22
C PRO A 146 -10.11 0.01 -1.30
N VAL A 147 -10.67 1.16 -1.74
CA VAL A 147 -10.92 2.32 -0.88
C VAL A 147 -12.14 2.02 -0.01
N LEU A 148 -11.97 2.17 1.31
CA LEU A 148 -13.03 1.97 2.33
C LEU A 148 -13.52 3.29 2.93
N ASP A 149 -12.92 4.40 2.48
CA ASP A 149 -13.36 5.73 2.86
C ASP A 149 -14.78 5.98 2.35
N ARG A 150 -15.51 6.84 3.05
CA ARG A 150 -16.87 7.25 2.69
C ARG A 150 -16.84 8.46 1.75
N ASP A 151 -17.68 8.47 0.75
CA ASP A 151 -17.95 9.70 -0.01
C ASP A 151 -19.17 10.42 0.58
N ILE A 152 -18.91 11.42 1.41
CA ILE A 152 -19.94 12.30 1.98
C ILE A 152 -19.89 13.72 1.38
N GLY A 153 -19.28 13.85 0.19
CA GLY A 153 -19.17 15.11 -0.54
C GLY A 153 -18.15 16.10 0.04
N ARG A 154 -17.33 15.71 1.04
CA ARG A 154 -16.34 16.59 1.67
C ARG A 154 -14.94 16.46 1.07
N SER A 155 -14.50 15.23 0.85
CA SER A 155 -13.14 14.94 0.40
C SER A 155 -13.06 14.81 -1.12
N LYS A 156 -12.50 15.82 -1.79
CA LYS A 156 -12.21 15.74 -3.24
C LYS A 156 -11.15 14.68 -3.57
N VAL A 157 -10.31 14.32 -2.59
CA VAL A 157 -9.29 13.28 -2.74
C VAL A 157 -9.95 11.91 -2.85
N ILE A 158 -11.02 11.68 -2.09
CA ILE A 158 -11.79 10.42 -2.10
C ILE A 158 -12.81 10.45 -3.23
N GLY A 159 -13.89 11.20 -3.12
CA GLY A 159 -14.94 11.31 -4.14
C GLY A 159 -15.35 9.94 -4.68
N ASP A 160 -15.42 9.82 -6.00
CA ASP A 160 -15.82 8.63 -6.75
C ASP A 160 -14.92 7.39 -6.62
N ARG A 161 -13.79 7.51 -5.89
CA ARG A 161 -12.97 6.35 -5.49
C ARG A 161 -13.68 5.50 -4.43
N ALA A 162 -14.50 6.11 -3.58
CA ALA A 162 -15.34 5.42 -2.61
C ALA A 162 -16.50 4.68 -3.31
N PHE A 163 -16.94 3.59 -2.70
CA PHE A 163 -18.15 2.90 -3.17
C PHE A 163 -19.44 3.66 -2.82
N SER A 164 -19.52 4.26 -1.64
CA SER A 164 -20.74 4.85 -1.10
C SER A 164 -20.44 5.83 0.06
N ALA A 165 -21.47 6.54 0.51
CA ALA A 165 -21.48 7.23 1.79
C ALA A 165 -21.88 6.30 2.97
N ASP A 166 -22.62 5.21 2.67
CA ASP A 166 -23.09 4.25 3.68
C ASP A 166 -22.00 3.23 4.04
N PRO A 167 -21.59 3.13 5.33
CA PRO A 167 -20.59 2.18 5.78
C PRO A 167 -20.94 0.70 5.49
N ALA A 168 -22.22 0.33 5.58
CA ALA A 168 -22.65 -1.05 5.32
C ALA A 168 -22.56 -1.41 3.82
N ALA A 169 -22.92 -0.49 2.95
CA ALA A 169 -22.75 -0.65 1.50
C ALA A 169 -21.26 -0.79 1.13
N ILE A 170 -20.40 0.08 1.71
CA ILE A 170 -18.94 -0.01 1.52
C ILE A 170 -18.42 -1.38 1.93
N ALA A 171 -18.76 -1.85 3.12
CA ALA A 171 -18.30 -3.15 3.61
C ALA A 171 -18.75 -4.30 2.71
N ALA A 172 -19.99 -4.31 2.28
CA ALA A 172 -20.54 -5.35 1.40
C ALA A 172 -19.85 -5.37 0.02
N LEU A 173 -19.70 -4.20 -0.62
CA LEU A 173 -19.09 -4.06 -1.93
C LEU A 173 -17.58 -4.34 -1.89
N ALA A 174 -16.88 -3.82 -0.89
CA ALA A 174 -15.46 -4.08 -0.69
C ALA A 174 -15.19 -5.56 -0.42
N ARG A 175 -16.03 -6.24 0.36
CA ARG A 175 -15.95 -7.70 0.56
C ARG A 175 -16.08 -8.45 -0.76
N ALA A 176 -17.03 -8.08 -1.59
CA ALA A 176 -17.23 -8.71 -2.90
C ALA A 176 -16.02 -8.46 -3.82
N PHE A 177 -15.50 -7.24 -3.86
CA PHE A 177 -14.30 -6.86 -4.60
C PHE A 177 -13.06 -7.64 -4.14
N CYS A 178 -12.82 -7.71 -2.83
CA CYS A 178 -11.70 -8.47 -2.24
C CYS A 178 -11.80 -9.97 -2.55
N ARG A 179 -13.00 -10.54 -2.55
CA ARG A 179 -13.22 -11.94 -2.98
C ARG A 179 -12.85 -12.13 -4.46
N GLY A 180 -13.08 -11.11 -5.30
CA GLY A 180 -12.65 -11.10 -6.69
C GLY A 180 -11.13 -11.14 -6.82
N LEU A 181 -10.42 -10.23 -6.14
CA LEU A 181 -8.95 -10.17 -6.10
C LEU A 181 -8.34 -11.48 -5.58
N LYS A 182 -8.83 -11.97 -4.43
CA LYS A 182 -8.36 -13.20 -3.79
C LYS A 182 -8.56 -14.42 -4.70
N GLY A 183 -9.70 -14.51 -5.40
CA GLY A 183 -9.97 -15.57 -6.38
C GLY A 183 -9.02 -15.58 -7.57
N ALA A 184 -8.37 -14.45 -7.87
CA ALA A 184 -7.30 -14.33 -8.87
C ALA A 184 -5.88 -14.44 -8.27
N GLY A 185 -5.76 -14.71 -6.97
CA GLY A 185 -4.49 -14.87 -6.26
C GLY A 185 -3.76 -13.58 -5.94
N LEU A 186 -4.44 -12.42 -5.98
CA LEU A 186 -3.89 -11.10 -5.65
C LEU A 186 -4.33 -10.66 -4.25
N ALA A 187 -3.41 -10.08 -3.47
CA ALA A 187 -3.73 -9.53 -2.16
C ALA A 187 -4.40 -8.13 -2.31
N ALA A 188 -5.31 -7.82 -1.40
CA ALA A 188 -5.99 -6.53 -1.30
C ALA A 188 -5.41 -5.69 -0.15
N THR A 189 -5.59 -4.36 -0.23
CA THR A 189 -5.30 -3.43 0.88
C THR A 189 -6.47 -2.49 1.06
N GLY A 190 -7.16 -2.58 2.20
CA GLY A 190 -8.18 -1.59 2.57
C GLY A 190 -7.53 -0.26 2.95
N LYS A 191 -8.05 0.86 2.47
CA LYS A 191 -7.48 2.19 2.71
C LYS A 191 -8.56 3.28 2.75
N HIS A 192 -8.34 4.36 3.45
CA HIS A 192 -7.18 4.75 4.27
C HIS A 192 -7.61 4.76 5.74
N PHE A 193 -7.17 3.77 6.50
CA PHE A 193 -7.59 3.57 7.91
C PHE A 193 -7.22 4.77 8.79
N PRO A 194 -8.09 5.23 9.68
CA PRO A 194 -9.46 4.78 10.01
C PRO A 194 -10.57 5.43 9.16
N GLY A 195 -10.26 6.18 8.11
CA GLY A 195 -11.17 6.79 7.15
C GLY A 195 -10.79 8.24 6.81
N HIS A 196 -10.63 8.58 5.55
CA HIS A 196 -10.21 9.90 5.05
C HIS A 196 -11.39 10.73 4.47
N GLY A 197 -12.58 10.16 4.36
CA GLY A 197 -13.71 10.77 3.63
C GLY A 197 -14.33 12.00 4.29
N ALA A 198 -14.15 12.18 5.62
CA ALA A 198 -14.76 13.26 6.38
C ALA A 198 -13.95 14.57 6.43
N VAL A 199 -12.74 14.60 5.87
CA VAL A 199 -11.85 15.77 5.86
C VAL A 199 -11.70 16.30 4.44
N ALA A 200 -11.77 17.62 4.29
CA ALA A 200 -11.64 18.30 2.98
C ALA A 200 -10.18 18.46 2.54
N ALA A 201 -9.28 18.63 3.50
CA ALA A 201 -7.86 18.82 3.25
C ALA A 201 -7.22 17.61 2.57
N ASP A 202 -6.30 17.86 1.64
CA ASP A 202 -5.57 16.84 0.90
C ASP A 202 -4.28 16.46 1.65
N SER A 203 -4.20 15.21 2.12
CA SER A 203 -3.03 14.69 2.82
C SER A 203 -1.75 14.67 1.97
N HIS A 204 -1.83 14.84 0.66
CA HIS A 204 -0.64 15.02 -0.18
C HIS A 204 0.04 16.37 0.07
N HIS A 205 -0.70 17.39 0.50
CA HIS A 205 -0.21 18.76 0.62
C HIS A 205 -0.11 19.25 2.07
N GLU A 206 -1.07 18.87 2.92
CA GLU A 206 -1.16 19.31 4.31
C GLU A 206 -1.63 18.19 5.23
N LEU A 207 -1.57 18.40 6.56
CA LEU A 207 -2.12 17.45 7.51
C LEU A 207 -3.62 17.68 7.71
N PRO A 208 -4.51 16.81 7.20
CA PRO A 208 -5.92 16.88 7.49
C PRO A 208 -6.21 16.63 8.98
N VAL A 209 -7.19 17.34 9.53
CA VAL A 209 -7.59 17.20 10.94
C VAL A 209 -9.08 16.87 11.03
N ASP A 210 -9.38 15.70 11.57
CA ASP A 210 -10.72 15.31 12.00
C ASP A 210 -10.88 15.56 13.50
N ARG A 211 -11.91 16.30 13.89
CA ARG A 211 -12.16 16.69 15.29
C ARG A 211 -13.25 15.86 15.96
N ARG A 212 -13.81 14.88 15.26
CA ARG A 212 -14.87 14.03 15.80
C ARG A 212 -14.33 13.12 16.91
N SER A 213 -15.24 12.76 17.84
CA SER A 213 -14.93 11.78 18.88
C SER A 213 -14.66 10.40 18.30
N PHE A 214 -13.99 9.55 19.08
CA PHE A 214 -13.76 8.16 18.71
C PHE A 214 -15.07 7.43 18.37
N ASP A 215 -16.13 7.63 19.17
CA ASP A 215 -17.42 6.95 18.96
C ASP A 215 -18.09 7.38 17.64
N ALA A 216 -18.00 8.66 17.29
CA ALA A 216 -18.51 9.17 16.02
C ALA A 216 -17.77 8.55 14.82
N ILE A 217 -16.44 8.41 14.91
CA ILE A 217 -15.62 7.77 13.89
C ILE A 217 -15.91 6.27 13.84
N ALA A 218 -16.02 5.61 14.99
CA ALA A 218 -16.29 4.18 15.11
C ALA A 218 -17.63 3.78 14.49
N ALA A 219 -18.67 4.62 14.70
CA ALA A 219 -20.00 4.38 14.14
C ALA A 219 -20.08 4.61 12.62
N THR A 220 -19.09 5.26 12.03
CA THR A 220 -19.13 5.67 10.62
C THR A 220 -17.92 5.21 9.82
N ASP A 221 -16.83 5.98 9.82
CA ASP A 221 -15.67 5.77 8.95
C ASP A 221 -14.89 4.50 9.30
N LEU A 222 -14.80 4.16 10.60
CA LEU A 222 -14.13 2.93 11.05
C LEU A 222 -14.97 1.67 10.84
N ALA A 223 -16.28 1.79 10.71
CA ALA A 223 -17.20 0.65 10.64
C ALA A 223 -16.88 -0.33 9.48
N PRO A 224 -16.60 0.11 8.22
CA PRO A 224 -16.23 -0.81 7.14
C PRO A 224 -14.96 -1.61 7.45
N PHE A 225 -13.96 -0.99 8.08
CA PHE A 225 -12.73 -1.66 8.48
C PHE A 225 -12.96 -2.69 9.58
N ALA A 226 -13.82 -2.36 10.55
CA ALA A 226 -14.17 -3.27 11.63
C ALA A 226 -14.97 -4.47 11.12
N GLU A 227 -15.93 -4.26 10.22
CA GLU A 227 -16.76 -5.31 9.64
C GLU A 227 -15.97 -6.27 8.74
N LEU A 228 -15.04 -5.74 7.94
CA LEU A 228 -14.20 -6.57 7.07
C LEU A 228 -13.11 -7.30 7.87
N GLY A 229 -12.56 -6.69 8.91
CA GLY A 229 -11.63 -7.30 9.84
C GLY A 229 -10.56 -8.16 9.16
N SER A 230 -10.46 -9.43 9.58
CA SER A 230 -9.47 -10.39 9.08
C SER A 230 -9.67 -10.83 7.61
N GLU A 231 -10.76 -10.46 6.96
CA GLU A 231 -10.94 -10.71 5.51
C GLU A 231 -9.98 -9.87 4.67
N LEU A 232 -9.49 -8.72 5.21
CA LEU A 232 -8.48 -7.89 4.58
C LEU A 232 -7.08 -8.36 4.94
N PRO A 233 -6.26 -8.79 3.98
CA PRO A 233 -4.89 -9.24 4.25
C PRO A 233 -3.96 -8.10 4.65
N SER A 234 -4.29 -6.86 4.29
CA SER A 234 -3.56 -5.66 4.67
C SER A 234 -4.43 -4.41 4.73
N LEU A 235 -3.96 -3.42 5.49
CA LEU A 235 -4.52 -2.07 5.58
C LEU A 235 -3.43 -1.03 5.31
N MET A 236 -3.84 0.11 4.75
CA MET A 236 -3.02 1.31 4.63
C MET A 236 -3.56 2.39 5.57
N LEU A 237 -2.67 2.98 6.36
CA LEU A 237 -2.97 3.96 7.40
C LEU A 237 -2.89 5.37 6.85
N ALA A 238 -3.91 6.18 7.11
CA ALA A 238 -4.01 7.55 6.64
C ALA A 238 -3.07 8.52 7.36
N HIS A 239 -2.56 9.51 6.64
CA HIS A 239 -1.95 10.70 7.21
C HIS A 239 -3.03 11.73 7.60
N VAL A 240 -3.88 11.36 8.54
CA VAL A 240 -4.95 12.20 9.09
C VAL A 240 -4.83 12.22 10.62
N ARG A 241 -4.91 13.40 11.21
CA ARG A 241 -4.94 13.57 12.66
C ARG A 241 -6.38 13.61 13.15
N TYR A 242 -6.72 12.71 14.04
CA TYR A 242 -8.02 12.63 14.71
C TYR A 242 -7.87 13.26 16.09
N SER A 243 -7.95 14.59 16.16
CA SER A 243 -7.45 15.39 17.28
C SER A 243 -8.18 15.17 18.60
N ALA A 244 -9.41 14.64 18.59
CA ALA A 244 -10.12 14.23 19.81
C ALA A 244 -9.71 12.81 20.29
N VAL A 245 -8.85 12.10 19.53
CA VAL A 245 -8.43 10.73 19.83
C VAL A 245 -6.93 10.66 20.10
N ASP A 246 -6.11 11.23 19.19
CA ASP A 246 -4.66 11.28 19.30
C ASP A 246 -4.09 12.53 18.63
N SER A 247 -2.99 13.02 19.18
CA SER A 247 -2.24 14.16 18.63
C SER A 247 -1.45 13.80 17.37
N ALA A 248 -1.06 12.53 17.19
CA ALA A 248 -0.34 12.03 16.02
C ALA A 248 -1.30 11.66 14.88
N PRO A 249 -0.87 11.77 13.60
CA PRO A 249 -1.59 11.18 12.49
C PRO A 249 -1.76 9.66 12.67
N ALA A 250 -2.86 9.08 12.19
CA ALA A 250 -3.15 7.66 12.40
C ALA A 250 -2.02 6.72 11.96
N SER A 251 -1.33 7.04 10.87
CA SER A 251 -0.18 6.30 10.34
C SER A 251 1.06 6.29 11.25
N LEU A 252 1.15 7.23 12.20
CA LEU A 252 2.26 7.39 13.15
C LEU A 252 1.79 7.20 14.60
N SER A 253 0.55 6.80 14.82
CA SER A 253 -0.09 6.70 16.13
C SER A 253 -0.02 5.28 16.69
N ARG A 254 0.66 5.12 17.84
CA ARG A 254 0.59 3.86 18.60
C ARG A 254 -0.83 3.56 19.07
N HIS A 255 -1.61 4.57 19.43
CA HIS A 255 -2.99 4.40 19.85
C HIS A 255 -3.82 3.75 18.71
N TRP A 256 -3.83 4.33 17.51
CA TRP A 256 -4.56 3.77 16.37
C TRP A 256 -4.08 2.37 15.98
N ILE A 257 -2.78 2.13 16.03
CA ILE A 257 -2.20 0.87 15.57
C ILE A 257 -2.29 -0.22 16.66
N GLN A 258 -1.79 0.06 17.87
CA GLN A 258 -1.69 -0.99 18.88
C GLN A 258 -2.99 -1.16 19.66
N ASP A 259 -3.66 -0.04 20.05
CA ASP A 259 -4.84 -0.12 20.90
C ASP A 259 -6.10 -0.41 20.09
N VAL A 260 -6.30 0.33 18.99
CA VAL A 260 -7.49 0.16 18.17
C VAL A 260 -7.34 -1.07 17.24
N LEU A 261 -6.37 -1.07 16.31
CA LEU A 261 -6.25 -2.17 15.34
C LEU A 261 -5.85 -3.49 16.00
N ARG A 262 -4.72 -3.53 16.72
CA ARG A 262 -4.18 -4.81 17.21
C ARG A 262 -4.96 -5.36 18.39
N ARG A 263 -5.27 -4.54 19.41
CA ARG A 263 -5.93 -5.02 20.65
C ARG A 263 -7.45 -5.07 20.52
N ARG A 264 -8.10 -3.96 20.14
CA ARG A 264 -9.57 -3.88 20.14
C ARG A 264 -10.18 -4.63 18.93
N MET A 265 -9.67 -4.40 17.71
CA MET A 265 -10.15 -5.06 16.50
C MET A 265 -9.52 -6.43 16.27
N LYS A 266 -8.48 -6.80 17.03
CA LYS A 266 -7.72 -8.07 16.89
C LYS A 266 -7.20 -8.30 15.45
N TYR A 267 -6.87 -7.22 14.75
CA TYR A 267 -6.41 -7.28 13.37
C TYR A 267 -4.97 -7.81 13.29
N ASP A 268 -4.75 -8.92 12.56
CA ASP A 268 -3.43 -9.55 12.35
C ASP A 268 -2.96 -9.49 10.89
N GLY A 269 -3.55 -8.65 10.05
CA GLY A 269 -3.06 -8.35 8.70
C GLY A 269 -1.84 -7.43 8.71
N ALA A 270 -1.21 -7.27 7.54
CA ALA A 270 -0.09 -6.36 7.36
C ALA A 270 -0.55 -4.90 7.38
N LEU A 271 0.26 -4.02 7.95
CA LEU A 271 0.01 -2.58 8.04
C LEU A 271 1.02 -1.81 7.20
N PHE A 272 0.51 -1.07 6.24
CA PHE A 272 1.28 -0.10 5.44
C PHE A 272 1.05 1.29 6.02
N CYS A 273 2.13 2.06 6.16
CA CYS A 273 2.03 3.51 6.30
C CYS A 273 1.82 4.08 4.90
N ASP A 274 0.91 5.06 4.73
CA ASP A 274 0.82 5.82 3.47
C ASP A 274 2.15 6.52 3.16
N ASP A 275 2.33 7.04 1.95
CA ASP A 275 3.62 7.57 1.49
C ASP A 275 4.15 8.67 2.42
N LEU A 276 5.28 8.39 3.05
CA LEU A 276 5.92 9.29 4.02
C LEU A 276 6.47 10.57 3.39
N SER A 277 6.52 10.68 2.05
CA SER A 277 6.85 11.92 1.35
C SER A 277 5.71 12.94 1.33
N MET A 278 4.47 12.49 1.63
CA MET A 278 3.28 13.35 1.63
C MET A 278 3.34 14.45 2.70
N GLY A 279 2.72 15.59 2.41
CA GLY A 279 2.65 16.74 3.33
C GLY A 279 2.02 16.43 4.67
N GLY A 280 1.02 15.52 4.71
CA GLY A 280 0.37 15.07 5.94
C GLY A 280 1.31 14.35 6.93
N ALA A 281 2.42 13.78 6.46
CA ALA A 281 3.45 13.21 7.32
C ALA A 281 4.50 14.24 7.77
N ALA A 282 4.57 15.41 7.14
CA ALA A 282 5.64 16.41 7.33
C ALA A 282 5.73 16.97 8.76
N VAL A 283 4.63 16.94 9.49
CA VAL A 283 4.58 17.38 10.89
C VAL A 283 5.47 16.56 11.84
N ALA A 284 5.89 15.37 11.42
CA ALA A 284 6.73 14.47 12.22
C ALA A 284 8.24 14.62 11.94
N GLY A 285 8.66 15.68 11.27
CA GLY A 285 10.07 15.96 10.99
C GLY A 285 10.54 15.49 9.61
N GLY A 286 11.81 15.14 9.48
CA GLY A 286 12.41 14.69 8.22
C GLY A 286 12.03 13.25 7.84
N PRO A 287 12.44 12.79 6.64
CA PRO A 287 12.07 11.46 6.15
C PRO A 287 12.48 10.31 7.10
N LEU A 288 13.62 10.40 7.75
CA LEU A 288 14.10 9.37 8.67
C LEU A 288 13.26 9.32 9.95
N GLU A 289 12.97 10.48 10.54
CA GLU A 289 12.16 10.59 11.76
C GLU A 289 10.75 10.03 11.52
N ARG A 290 10.11 10.40 10.38
CA ARG A 290 8.80 9.86 9.99
C ARG A 290 8.82 8.35 9.87
N ALA A 291 9.84 7.81 9.20
CA ALA A 291 10.01 6.38 9.01
C ALA A 291 10.21 5.64 10.35
N GLN A 292 11.02 6.21 11.25
CA GLN A 292 11.26 5.63 12.57
C GLN A 292 9.98 5.62 13.42
N LEU A 293 9.26 6.75 13.48
CA LEU A 293 7.99 6.86 14.21
C LEU A 293 6.92 5.88 13.68
N ALA A 294 6.79 5.73 12.37
CA ALA A 294 5.83 4.80 11.79
C ALA A 294 6.15 3.33 12.14
N LEU A 295 7.44 2.94 12.17
CA LEU A 295 7.83 1.61 12.63
C LEU A 295 7.59 1.40 14.11
N GLU A 296 7.91 2.37 14.95
CA GLU A 296 7.68 2.34 16.40
C GLU A 296 6.19 2.30 16.74
N ALA A 297 5.36 2.98 15.97
CA ALA A 297 3.91 2.88 16.08
C ALA A 297 3.41 1.47 15.74
N GLY A 298 4.08 0.74 14.85
CA GLY A 298 3.79 -0.66 14.54
C GLY A 298 3.42 -0.96 13.08
N CYS A 299 3.75 -0.04 12.15
CA CYS A 299 3.65 -0.32 10.72
C CYS A 299 4.60 -1.46 10.32
N ASP A 300 4.14 -2.32 9.42
CA ASP A 300 4.94 -3.42 8.91
C ASP A 300 5.77 -3.03 7.69
N MET A 301 5.27 -2.10 6.89
CA MET A 301 5.94 -1.57 5.71
C MET A 301 5.63 -0.08 5.52
N LEU A 302 6.65 0.66 5.15
CA LEU A 302 6.66 2.11 4.98
C LEU A 302 6.80 2.42 3.50
N LEU A 303 5.87 3.18 2.92
CA LEU A 303 6.04 3.72 1.58
C LEU A 303 6.94 4.96 1.67
N VAL A 304 8.02 4.95 0.90
CA VAL A 304 8.92 6.10 0.74
C VAL A 304 9.13 6.26 -0.75
N CYS A 305 8.27 7.05 -1.38
CA CYS A 305 8.13 7.16 -2.82
C CYS A 305 8.29 8.61 -3.26
N ASN A 306 8.60 8.82 -4.53
CA ASN A 306 8.69 10.16 -5.15
C ASN A 306 9.72 11.12 -4.51
N ASP A 307 10.53 10.63 -3.58
CA ASP A 307 11.59 11.36 -2.88
C ASP A 307 12.85 10.48 -2.77
N ARG A 308 13.65 10.40 -3.81
CA ARG A 308 14.87 9.60 -3.82
C ARG A 308 15.88 10.04 -2.75
N PRO A 309 16.14 11.34 -2.53
CA PRO A 309 17.02 11.79 -1.45
C PRO A 309 16.50 11.37 -0.06
N GLY A 310 15.20 11.49 0.20
CA GLY A 310 14.56 11.04 1.43
C GLY A 310 14.67 9.54 1.61
N LEU A 311 14.42 8.76 0.57
CA LEU A 311 14.62 7.30 0.59
C LEU A 311 16.04 6.92 0.98
N LEU A 312 17.06 7.57 0.42
CA LEU A 312 18.46 7.29 0.76
C LEU A 312 18.78 7.61 2.23
N LYS A 313 18.23 8.71 2.78
CA LYS A 313 18.36 9.04 4.22
C LYS A 313 17.70 7.95 5.09
N VAL A 314 16.50 7.51 4.74
CA VAL A 314 15.81 6.42 5.44
C VAL A 314 16.63 5.14 5.39
N LEU A 315 17.10 4.73 4.22
CA LEU A 315 17.91 3.52 4.08
C LEU A 315 19.25 3.60 4.84
N GLY A 316 19.85 4.79 4.95
CA GLY A 316 21.09 5.00 5.67
C GLY A 316 20.96 4.97 7.19
N GLY A 317 19.82 5.44 7.74
CA GLY A 317 19.66 5.66 9.18
C GLY A 317 18.61 4.79 9.89
N LEU A 318 17.64 4.24 9.16
CA LEU A 318 16.51 3.52 9.77
C LEU A 318 16.94 2.31 10.59
N GLU A 319 16.50 2.22 11.83
CA GLU A 319 16.71 1.09 12.71
C GLU A 319 15.45 0.22 12.84
N PRO A 320 15.34 -0.85 12.06
CA PRO A 320 14.07 -1.58 11.92
C PRO A 320 13.71 -2.47 13.12
N GLY A 321 14.57 -2.61 14.12
CA GLY A 321 14.34 -3.45 15.29
C GLY A 321 14.00 -4.92 14.95
N ALA A 322 13.21 -5.57 15.81
CA ALA A 322 12.78 -6.96 15.61
C ALA A 322 11.64 -7.05 14.58
N ARG A 323 11.87 -7.73 13.45
CA ARG A 323 10.97 -7.77 12.28
C ARG A 323 10.25 -9.11 12.06
N GLY A 324 10.37 -10.08 12.98
CA GLY A 324 9.83 -11.43 12.78
C GLY A 324 8.33 -11.48 12.53
N ALA A 325 7.52 -10.79 13.34
CA ALA A 325 6.07 -10.74 13.18
C ALA A 325 5.66 -9.99 11.90
N ALA A 326 6.26 -8.83 11.63
CA ALA A 326 6.03 -8.05 10.42
C ALA A 326 6.37 -8.86 9.16
N SER A 327 7.52 -9.53 9.13
CA SER A 327 7.89 -10.39 7.99
C SER A 327 6.91 -11.53 7.77
N ARG A 328 6.36 -12.14 8.83
CA ARG A 328 5.30 -13.17 8.69
C ARG A 328 4.03 -12.61 8.06
N ARG A 329 3.56 -11.41 8.49
CA ARG A 329 2.39 -10.76 7.91
C ARG A 329 2.61 -10.41 6.44
N LEU A 330 3.73 -9.78 6.12
CA LEU A 330 4.09 -9.41 4.75
C LEU A 330 4.23 -10.63 3.82
N ARG A 331 4.74 -11.77 4.32
CA ARG A 331 4.82 -13.02 3.52
C ARG A 331 3.48 -13.53 3.06
N ARG A 332 2.40 -13.27 3.79
CA ARG A 332 1.03 -13.68 3.39
C ARG A 332 0.53 -12.92 2.17
N LEU A 333 1.14 -11.77 1.85
CA LEU A 333 0.76 -10.91 0.71
C LEU A 333 1.37 -11.36 -0.62
N TYR A 334 2.42 -12.17 -0.59
CA TYR A 334 2.99 -12.67 -1.84
C TYR A 334 1.96 -13.46 -2.62
N ARG A 335 1.83 -13.14 -3.90
CA ARG A 335 0.94 -13.84 -4.81
C ARG A 335 1.18 -15.35 -4.75
N ARG A 336 0.14 -16.09 -4.44
CA ARG A 336 0.15 -17.54 -4.54
C ARG A 336 -0.08 -17.90 -6.00
N ARG A 337 0.80 -18.72 -6.59
CA ARG A 337 0.49 -19.31 -7.90
C ARG A 337 -0.86 -20.00 -7.77
N ALA A 338 -1.80 -19.66 -8.68
CA ALA A 338 -3.03 -20.45 -8.76
C ALA A 338 -2.61 -21.91 -8.90
N ARG A 339 -3.08 -22.77 -8.00
CA ARG A 339 -3.01 -24.20 -8.26
C ARG A 339 -3.86 -24.39 -9.50
N ASN A 340 -3.26 -24.86 -10.58
CA ASN A 340 -4.05 -25.34 -11.71
C ASN A 340 -5.03 -26.38 -11.15
N PRO A 341 -6.32 -26.31 -11.51
CA PRO A 341 -7.27 -27.33 -11.14
C PRO A 341 -6.85 -28.68 -11.72
#